data_8db14521cbec046c743b21e7c0d9b5dd
#
_entry.id   8db14521cbec046c743b21e7c0d9b5dd
#
_cell.length_a   1.000
_cell.length_b   1.000
_cell.length_c   1.000
_cell.angle_alpha   90.00
_cell.angle_beta   90.00
_cell.angle_gamma   90.00
#
_symmetry.space_group_name_H-M   'P 1'
#
loop_
_entity.id
_entity.type
_entity.pdbx_description
1 polymer ?
#
loop_
_entity_poly.entity_id
_entity_poly.type
_entity_poly.pdbx_seq_one_letter_code
_entity_poly.pdbx_strand_id
1 'polypeptide(L)'
;MRDLIEGIGYYLSCMILFNGIYGLKIVAKGTVLENLCTKKNMAGITTLALAALLVVIGVFFTAQILTTDDSETNSIATGKQFKVTTVKDLTGENYFANFSLIVLTGLSLSDTPDFWDLMIFLLIEAALGIIYIKKKMFYMNPLLSLLDYSIYECTGINAITKKEYLGTFYFLIKGKSISNKSVIKYKNINSHVIRLNQYSEGNSH
;
A
#
# COMPACT_ATOMS: atom_id res chain seq x y z
N MET A 1 6.81 2.64 16.86
CA MET A 1 6.25 3.87 16.28
C MET A 1 6.46 3.94 14.76
N ARG A 2 7.69 3.71 14.26
CA ARG A 2 7.98 3.73 12.81
C ARG A 2 7.15 2.72 12.01
N ASP A 3 7.04 1.46 12.47
CA ASP A 3 6.24 0.42 11.81
C ASP A 3 4.76 0.77 11.73
N LEU A 4 4.24 1.51 12.72
CA LEU A 4 2.86 1.98 12.71
C LEU A 4 2.65 3.06 11.64
N ILE A 5 3.58 4.02 11.55
CA ILE A 5 3.53 5.10 10.55
C ILE A 5 3.64 4.52 9.15
N GLU A 6 4.54 3.55 8.95
CA GLU A 6 4.70 2.85 7.67
C GLU A 6 3.42 2.08 7.32
N GLY A 7 2.83 1.37 8.27
CA GLY A 7 1.56 0.67 8.09
C GLY A 7 0.40 1.60 7.73
N ILE A 8 0.30 2.76 8.38
CA ILE A 8 -0.68 3.80 8.04
C ILE A 8 -0.44 4.32 6.61
N GLY A 9 0.80 4.57 6.24
CA GLY A 9 1.15 5.04 4.89
C GLY A 9 0.72 4.06 3.79
N TYR A 10 1.00 2.77 3.96
CA TYR A 10 0.55 1.72 3.03
C TYR A 10 -0.97 1.59 3.00
N TYR A 11 -1.65 1.71 4.14
CA TYR A 11 -3.10 1.69 4.21
C TYR A 11 -3.72 2.85 3.43
N LEU A 12 -3.27 4.08 3.69
CA LEU A 12 -3.78 5.27 3.01
C LEU A 12 -3.49 5.23 1.50
N SER A 13 -2.34 4.72 1.09
CA SER A 13 -2.03 4.46 -0.31
C SER A 13 -3.00 3.46 -0.95
N CYS A 14 -3.35 2.39 -0.25
CA CYS A 14 -4.33 1.40 -0.70
C CYS A 14 -5.74 2.01 -0.86
N MET A 15 -6.15 2.89 0.05
CA MET A 15 -7.47 3.50 0.09
C MET A 15 -7.68 4.65 -0.91
N ILE A 16 -6.66 5.08 -1.65
CA ILE A 16 -6.80 6.13 -2.69
C ILE A 16 -7.92 5.78 -3.67
N LEU A 17 -7.97 4.54 -4.15
CA LEU A 17 -8.99 4.11 -5.11
C LEU A 17 -10.39 4.14 -4.50
N PHE A 18 -10.54 3.66 -3.25
CA PHE A 18 -11.81 3.69 -2.54
C PHE A 18 -12.33 5.13 -2.37
N ASN A 19 -11.51 5.99 -1.76
CA ASN A 19 -11.86 7.37 -1.49
C ASN A 19 -12.05 8.18 -2.79
N GLY A 20 -11.25 7.90 -3.83
CA GLY A 20 -11.37 8.52 -5.14
C GLY A 20 -12.69 8.15 -5.83
N ILE A 21 -13.05 6.87 -5.88
CA ILE A 21 -14.31 6.40 -6.47
C ILE A 21 -15.50 6.98 -5.71
N TYR A 22 -15.46 6.94 -4.39
CA TYR A 22 -16.54 7.47 -3.56
C TYR A 22 -16.69 8.98 -3.71
N GLY A 23 -15.59 9.73 -3.67
CA GLY A 23 -15.59 11.18 -3.91
C GLY A 23 -16.13 11.55 -5.29
N LEU A 24 -15.72 10.82 -6.35
CA LEU A 24 -16.24 11.02 -7.71
C LEU A 24 -17.73 10.73 -7.79
N LYS A 25 -18.22 9.69 -7.12
CA LYS A 25 -19.65 9.35 -7.08
C LYS A 25 -20.48 10.49 -6.47
N ILE A 26 -20.03 11.07 -5.36
CA ILE A 26 -20.70 12.20 -4.71
C ILE A 26 -20.71 13.44 -5.65
N VAL A 27 -19.61 13.72 -6.31
CA VAL A 27 -19.48 14.85 -7.25
C VAL A 27 -20.35 14.65 -8.49
N ALA A 28 -20.37 13.43 -9.05
CA ALA A 28 -21.11 13.13 -10.28
C ALA A 28 -22.64 13.35 -10.14
N LYS A 29 -23.18 13.20 -8.94
CA LYS A 29 -24.60 13.50 -8.68
C LYS A 29 -24.92 15.00 -8.64
N GLY A 30 -23.92 15.88 -8.53
CA GLY A 30 -24.09 17.34 -8.58
C GLY A 30 -24.78 17.95 -7.36
N THR A 31 -25.53 17.17 -6.58
CA THR A 31 -26.34 17.65 -5.46
C THR A 31 -25.53 18.32 -4.35
N VAL A 32 -24.30 17.87 -4.14
CA VAL A 32 -23.39 18.46 -3.13
C VAL A 32 -22.86 19.80 -3.61
N LEU A 33 -22.51 19.92 -4.89
CA LEU A 33 -21.98 21.16 -5.48
C LEU A 33 -23.07 22.24 -5.60
N GLU A 34 -24.29 21.87 -6.00
CA GLU A 34 -25.41 22.80 -6.05
C GLU A 34 -25.81 23.30 -4.66
N ASN A 35 -25.66 22.47 -3.62
CA ASN A 35 -26.01 22.80 -2.23
C ASN A 35 -24.82 23.33 -1.41
N LEU A 36 -23.64 23.56 -2.01
CA LEU A 36 -22.49 24.17 -1.33
C LEU A 36 -22.82 25.52 -0.70
N CYS A 37 -23.76 26.26 -1.27
CA CYS A 37 -24.23 27.57 -0.76
C CYS A 37 -25.38 27.46 0.22
N THR A 38 -26.01 26.31 0.36
CA THR A 38 -27.14 26.09 1.26
C THR A 38 -26.69 25.15 2.39
N LYS A 39 -26.81 25.58 3.64
CA LYS A 39 -26.46 24.82 4.84
C LYS A 39 -27.20 23.43 4.93
N LYS A 40 -27.88 23.02 3.91
CA LYS A 40 -28.79 21.89 3.89
C LYS A 40 -28.10 20.52 3.76
N ASN A 41 -26.82 20.48 3.36
CA ASN A 41 -26.09 19.21 3.24
C ASN A 41 -24.65 19.28 3.76
N MET A 42 -24.48 19.69 5.02
CA MET A 42 -23.17 19.78 5.66
C MET A 42 -22.49 18.39 5.73
N ALA A 43 -23.25 17.33 5.92
CA ALA A 43 -22.68 15.95 5.98
C ALA A 43 -22.06 15.55 4.65
N GLY A 44 -22.73 15.80 3.52
CA GLY A 44 -22.20 15.51 2.19
C GLY A 44 -20.93 16.27 1.88
N ILE A 45 -20.89 17.58 2.23
CA ILE A 45 -19.67 18.41 2.06
C ILE A 45 -18.53 17.88 2.92
N THR A 46 -18.82 17.56 4.18
CA THR A 46 -17.80 17.01 5.11
C THR A 46 -17.26 15.67 4.62
N THR A 47 -18.12 14.78 4.14
CA THR A 47 -17.72 13.48 3.60
C THR A 47 -16.84 13.65 2.36
N LEU A 48 -17.22 14.54 1.44
CA LEU A 48 -16.42 14.82 0.24
C LEU A 48 -15.05 15.44 0.59
N ALA A 49 -15.03 16.40 1.51
CA ALA A 49 -13.79 17.03 1.96
C ALA A 49 -12.86 16.00 2.65
N LEU A 50 -13.42 15.11 3.47
CA LEU A 50 -12.66 14.06 4.12
C LEU A 50 -12.10 13.05 3.11
N ALA A 51 -12.92 12.58 2.16
CA ALA A 51 -12.48 11.67 1.11
C ALA A 51 -11.35 12.30 0.27
N ALA A 52 -11.50 13.57 -0.13
CA ALA A 52 -10.47 14.31 -0.86
C ALA A 52 -9.16 14.44 -0.03
N LEU A 53 -9.27 14.74 1.25
CA LEU A 53 -8.12 14.84 2.16
C LEU A 53 -7.39 13.49 2.25
N LEU A 54 -8.13 12.38 2.41
CA LEU A 54 -7.55 11.03 2.48
C LEU A 54 -6.85 10.64 1.17
N VAL A 55 -7.41 11.04 0.02
CA VAL A 55 -6.75 10.86 -1.29
C VAL A 55 -5.43 11.63 -1.35
N VAL A 56 -5.42 12.91 -0.95
CA VAL A 56 -4.19 13.74 -0.97
C VAL A 56 -3.11 13.15 -0.07
N ILE A 57 -3.48 12.76 1.15
CA ILE A 57 -2.54 12.13 2.08
C ILE A 57 -2.05 10.79 1.52
N GLY A 58 -2.94 9.98 0.95
CA GLY A 58 -2.59 8.71 0.32
C GLY A 58 -1.61 8.87 -0.84
N VAL A 59 -1.82 9.86 -1.72
CA VAL A 59 -0.89 10.19 -2.82
C VAL A 59 0.48 10.60 -2.28
N PHE A 60 0.52 11.42 -1.22
CA PHE A 60 1.77 11.81 -0.58
C PHE A 60 2.55 10.58 -0.06
N PHE A 61 1.90 9.67 0.67
CA PHE A 61 2.54 8.44 1.13
C PHE A 61 2.95 7.51 -0.02
N THR A 62 2.13 7.42 -1.07
CA THR A 62 2.50 6.65 -2.27
C THR A 62 3.76 7.20 -2.90
N ALA A 63 3.85 8.53 -3.07
CA ALA A 63 5.05 9.17 -3.60
C ALA A 63 6.28 8.87 -2.73
N GLN A 64 6.15 8.91 -1.40
CA GLN A 64 7.22 8.52 -0.49
C GLN A 64 7.63 7.05 -0.64
N ILE A 65 6.67 6.14 -0.76
CA ILE A 65 6.93 4.70 -0.98
C ILE A 65 7.70 4.49 -2.28
N LEU A 66 7.31 5.18 -3.35
CA LEU A 66 7.89 5.01 -4.68
C LEU A 66 9.28 5.67 -4.82
N THR A 67 9.53 6.76 -4.10
CA THR A 67 10.83 7.47 -4.16
C THR A 67 11.89 6.86 -3.25
N THR A 68 11.49 6.07 -2.26
CA THR A 68 12.45 5.39 -1.38
C THR A 68 13.07 4.19 -2.10
N ASP A 69 14.39 4.18 -2.20
CA ASP A 69 15.16 3.06 -2.74
C ASP A 69 16.05 2.48 -1.65
N ASP A 70 15.84 1.21 -1.36
CA ASP A 70 16.58 0.45 -0.36
C ASP A 70 17.64 -0.46 -1.02
N SER A 71 17.80 -0.38 -2.36
CA SER A 71 18.83 -1.13 -3.07
C SER A 71 20.23 -0.55 -2.80
N GLU A 72 21.19 -1.42 -2.66
CA GLU A 72 22.59 -1.06 -2.52
C GLU A 72 23.36 -1.48 -3.77
N THR A 73 23.71 -0.50 -4.59
CA THR A 73 24.37 -0.78 -5.87
C THR A 73 25.90 -0.81 -5.77
N ASN A 74 26.55 -0.17 -4.79
CA ASN A 74 27.96 0.13 -4.88
C ASN A 74 28.81 0.04 -3.60
N SER A 75 28.36 -0.48 -2.48
CA SER A 75 29.25 -0.58 -1.32
C SER A 75 29.62 -2.02 -0.96
N ILE A 76 30.88 -2.31 -1.14
CA ILE A 76 31.52 -3.63 -0.86
C ILE A 76 31.55 -3.93 0.65
N ALA A 77 31.27 -2.96 1.53
CA ALA A 77 31.69 -3.08 2.93
C ALA A 77 30.55 -3.16 3.98
N THR A 78 29.32 -2.75 3.71
CA THR A 78 28.30 -2.59 4.78
C THR A 78 26.89 -3.10 4.47
N GLY A 79 26.62 -3.53 3.26
CA GLY A 79 25.30 -4.02 2.88
C GLY A 79 24.94 -5.39 3.46
N LYS A 80 23.73 -5.53 3.94
CA LYS A 80 23.21 -6.85 4.28
C LYS A 80 22.89 -7.60 2.98
N GLN A 81 23.37 -8.84 2.90
CA GLN A 81 23.10 -9.72 1.78
C GLN A 81 22.10 -10.79 2.21
N PHE A 82 21.01 -10.85 1.51
CA PHE A 82 19.94 -11.81 1.74
C PHE A 82 19.91 -12.81 0.58
N LYS A 83 20.19 -14.06 0.87
CA LYS A 83 20.02 -15.15 -0.09
C LYS A 83 18.62 -15.72 0.07
N VAL A 84 17.84 -15.58 -0.97
CA VAL A 84 16.46 -16.04 -1.01
C VAL A 84 16.41 -17.56 -1.03
N THR A 85 15.63 -18.15 -0.11
CA THR A 85 15.41 -19.61 -0.05
C THR A 85 14.05 -19.96 -0.66
N THR A 86 13.01 -19.21 -0.29
CA THR A 86 11.67 -19.36 -0.87
C THR A 86 11.14 -18.03 -1.33
N VAL A 87 10.41 -18.04 -2.42
CA VAL A 87 9.72 -16.87 -2.99
C VAL A 87 8.27 -17.23 -3.18
N LYS A 88 7.40 -16.35 -2.71
CA LYS A 88 5.97 -16.39 -3.01
C LYS A 88 5.57 -15.04 -3.62
N ASP A 89 5.05 -15.08 -4.84
CA ASP A 89 4.48 -13.89 -5.48
C ASP A 89 3.09 -13.62 -4.89
N LEU A 90 2.93 -12.48 -4.26
CA LEU A 90 1.67 -12.05 -3.67
C LEU A 90 0.87 -11.10 -4.56
N THR A 91 1.45 -10.69 -5.69
CA THR A 91 0.88 -9.64 -6.56
C THR A 91 -0.45 -10.05 -7.17
N GLY A 92 -0.54 -11.30 -7.65
CA GLY A 92 -1.70 -11.77 -8.41
C GLY A 92 -2.86 -12.31 -7.56
N GLU A 93 -2.55 -13.09 -6.52
CA GLU A 93 -3.57 -13.86 -5.79
C GLU A 93 -4.62 -12.99 -5.09
N ASN A 94 -4.22 -11.83 -4.59
CA ASN A 94 -5.08 -10.97 -3.76
C ASN A 94 -5.57 -9.70 -4.48
N TYR A 95 -5.03 -9.41 -5.67
CA TYR A 95 -5.35 -8.17 -6.39
C TYR A 95 -6.84 -8.04 -6.70
N PHE A 96 -7.43 -9.06 -7.35
CA PHE A 96 -8.83 -9.00 -7.76
C PHE A 96 -9.78 -8.98 -6.58
N ALA A 97 -9.54 -9.77 -5.54
CA ALA A 97 -10.40 -9.82 -4.37
C ALA A 97 -10.44 -8.47 -3.65
N ASN A 98 -9.27 -7.87 -3.42
CA ASN A 98 -9.18 -6.57 -2.73
C ASN A 98 -9.67 -5.42 -3.58
N PHE A 99 -9.33 -5.40 -4.88
CA PHE A 99 -9.84 -4.41 -5.81
C PHE A 99 -11.36 -4.44 -5.89
N SER A 100 -11.94 -5.64 -6.04
CA SER A 100 -13.40 -5.80 -6.08
C SER A 100 -14.06 -5.35 -4.78
N LEU A 101 -13.49 -5.70 -3.63
CA LEU A 101 -14.01 -5.27 -2.33
C LEU A 101 -14.02 -3.73 -2.22
N ILE A 102 -12.90 -3.09 -2.57
CA ILE A 102 -12.74 -1.63 -2.53
C ILE A 102 -13.74 -0.94 -3.45
N VAL A 103 -13.87 -1.41 -4.69
CA VAL A 103 -14.80 -0.83 -5.67
C VAL A 103 -16.24 -1.04 -5.24
N LEU A 104 -16.63 -2.26 -4.86
CA LEU A 104 -17.99 -2.57 -4.42
C LEU A 104 -18.38 -1.77 -3.18
N THR A 105 -17.49 -1.64 -2.20
CA THR A 105 -17.74 -0.84 -1.00
C THR A 105 -17.95 0.63 -1.35
N GLY A 106 -17.08 1.22 -2.19
CA GLY A 106 -17.20 2.61 -2.63
C GLY A 106 -18.50 2.86 -3.41
N LEU A 107 -18.92 1.91 -4.25
CA LEU A 107 -20.17 2.01 -5.00
C LEU A 107 -21.41 1.78 -4.14
N SER A 108 -21.30 1.03 -3.04
CA SER A 108 -22.43 0.73 -2.14
C SER A 108 -22.78 1.88 -1.20
N LEU A 109 -21.86 2.79 -0.94
CA LEU A 109 -22.11 3.96 -0.11
C LEU A 109 -23.08 4.93 -0.82
N SER A 110 -23.79 5.73 -0.03
CA SER A 110 -24.74 6.72 -0.54
C SER A 110 -24.04 7.78 -1.41
N ASP A 111 -24.68 8.18 -2.50
CA ASP A 111 -24.24 9.28 -3.37
C ASP A 111 -24.69 10.66 -2.87
N THR A 112 -25.65 10.68 -1.92
CA THR A 112 -26.12 11.87 -1.22
C THR A 112 -26.00 11.69 0.29
N PRO A 113 -24.75 11.61 0.81
CA PRO A 113 -24.53 11.18 2.18
C PRO A 113 -25.15 12.15 3.19
N ASP A 114 -25.84 11.57 4.16
CA ASP A 114 -26.33 12.23 5.35
C ASP A 114 -25.38 12.02 6.54
N PHE A 115 -25.80 12.39 7.74
CA PHE A 115 -25.00 12.22 8.94
C PHE A 115 -24.69 10.74 9.25
N TRP A 116 -25.64 9.85 9.01
CA TRP A 116 -25.47 8.42 9.26
C TRP A 116 -24.53 7.78 8.24
N ASP A 117 -24.64 8.19 6.99
CA ASP A 117 -23.72 7.75 5.92
C ASP A 117 -22.27 8.18 6.21
N LEU A 118 -22.07 9.40 6.75
CA LEU A 118 -20.75 9.86 7.21
C LEU A 118 -20.21 8.98 8.35
N MET A 119 -21.07 8.63 9.32
CA MET A 119 -20.66 7.74 10.43
C MET A 119 -20.30 6.34 9.93
N ILE A 120 -21.07 5.79 8.99
CA ILE A 120 -20.78 4.49 8.35
C ILE A 120 -19.46 4.55 7.60
N PHE A 121 -19.23 5.60 6.81
CA PHE A 121 -17.97 5.81 6.10
C PHE A 121 -16.76 5.82 7.05
N LEU A 122 -16.83 6.59 8.13
CA LEU A 122 -15.77 6.64 9.15
C LEU A 122 -15.54 5.29 9.84
N LEU A 123 -16.63 4.56 10.12
CA LEU A 123 -16.55 3.23 10.71
C LEU A 123 -15.85 2.24 9.78
N ILE A 124 -16.19 2.25 8.49
CA ILE A 124 -15.55 1.40 7.47
C ILE A 124 -14.06 1.73 7.37
N GLU A 125 -13.69 3.01 7.24
CA GLU A 125 -12.30 3.44 7.18
C GLU A 125 -11.51 3.00 8.42
N ALA A 126 -12.06 3.20 9.61
CA ALA A 126 -11.41 2.80 10.85
C ALA A 126 -11.24 1.28 10.95
N ALA A 127 -12.29 0.51 10.64
CA ALA A 127 -12.26 -0.95 10.71
C ALA A 127 -11.25 -1.54 9.72
N LEU A 128 -11.28 -1.09 8.47
CA LEU A 128 -10.33 -1.52 7.44
C LEU A 128 -8.90 -1.13 7.81
N GLY A 129 -8.67 0.09 8.31
CA GLY A 129 -7.36 0.54 8.75
C GLY A 129 -6.79 -0.31 9.90
N ILE A 130 -7.60 -0.62 10.90
CA ILE A 130 -7.20 -1.49 12.03
C ILE A 130 -6.83 -2.89 11.53
N ILE A 131 -7.65 -3.49 10.66
CA ILE A 131 -7.40 -4.82 10.12
C ILE A 131 -6.11 -4.81 9.29
N TYR A 132 -5.97 -3.84 8.38
CA TYR A 132 -4.82 -3.71 7.49
C TYR A 132 -3.51 -3.61 8.26
N ILE A 133 -3.46 -2.72 9.26
CA ILE A 133 -2.26 -2.50 10.08
C ILE A 133 -1.97 -3.72 10.97
N LYS A 134 -2.98 -4.26 11.66
CA LYS A 134 -2.79 -5.42 12.56
C LYS A 134 -2.35 -6.68 11.82
N LYS A 135 -2.88 -6.91 10.61
CA LYS A 135 -2.55 -8.08 9.80
C LYS A 135 -1.35 -7.86 8.88
N LYS A 136 -0.73 -6.67 8.92
CA LYS A 136 0.42 -6.29 8.07
C LYS A 136 0.15 -6.55 6.58
N MET A 137 -1.03 -6.17 6.10
CA MET A 137 -1.51 -6.46 4.75
C MET A 137 -0.92 -5.51 3.69
N PHE A 138 0.36 -5.15 3.82
CA PHE A 138 1.06 -4.20 2.93
C PHE A 138 1.08 -4.65 1.46
N TYR A 139 1.03 -5.96 1.25
CA TYR A 139 0.99 -6.59 -0.07
C TYR A 139 -0.36 -6.45 -0.78
N MET A 140 -1.40 -6.03 -0.07
CA MET A 140 -2.75 -5.88 -0.63
C MET A 140 -3.00 -4.46 -1.16
N ASN A 141 -2.02 -3.86 -1.82
CA ASN A 141 -2.17 -2.52 -2.37
C ASN A 141 -2.37 -2.57 -3.89
N PRO A 142 -3.61 -2.41 -4.39
CA PRO A 142 -3.89 -2.48 -5.83
C PRO A 142 -3.25 -1.34 -6.61
N LEU A 143 -3.02 -0.19 -5.98
CA LEU A 143 -2.39 0.94 -6.64
C LEU A 143 -0.94 0.64 -7.00
N LEU A 144 -0.19 -0.06 -6.14
CA LEU A 144 1.20 -0.44 -6.44
C LEU A 144 1.26 -1.41 -7.62
N SER A 145 0.31 -2.35 -7.72
CA SER A 145 0.23 -3.25 -8.87
C SER A 145 -0.11 -2.51 -10.17
N LEU A 146 -0.98 -1.49 -10.12
CA LEU A 146 -1.26 -0.62 -11.28
C LEU A 146 -0.03 0.19 -11.74
N LEU A 147 0.91 0.44 -10.84
CA LEU A 147 2.17 1.15 -11.11
C LEU A 147 3.33 0.21 -11.47
N ASP A 148 3.02 -1.05 -11.83
CA ASP A 148 4.00 -2.08 -12.22
C ASP A 148 4.97 -2.48 -11.09
N TYR A 149 4.50 -2.39 -9.84
CA TYR A 149 5.23 -2.92 -8.69
C TYR A 149 4.70 -4.30 -8.32
N SER A 150 5.63 -5.25 -8.15
CA SER A 150 5.35 -6.59 -7.67
C SER A 150 5.81 -6.74 -6.23
N ILE A 151 5.04 -7.49 -5.43
CA ILE A 151 5.33 -7.74 -4.03
C ILE A 151 5.60 -9.22 -3.84
N TYR A 152 6.80 -9.52 -3.36
CA TYR A 152 7.27 -10.87 -3.09
C TYR A 152 7.44 -11.09 -1.60
N GLU A 153 6.86 -12.17 -1.11
CA GLU A 153 7.14 -12.69 0.23
C GLU A 153 8.31 -13.66 0.13
N CYS A 154 9.39 -13.36 0.83
CA CYS A 154 10.62 -14.14 0.77
C CYS A 154 11.05 -14.59 2.17
N THR A 155 11.49 -15.83 2.25
CA THR A 155 12.32 -16.31 3.37
C THR A 155 13.73 -16.55 2.88
N GLY A 156 14.71 -16.46 3.76
CA GLY A 156 16.08 -16.67 3.32
C GLY A 156 17.08 -16.62 4.45
N ILE A 157 18.33 -16.75 4.05
CA ILE A 157 19.48 -16.76 4.93
C ILE A 157 20.36 -15.54 4.67
N ASN A 158 21.07 -15.11 5.68
CA ASN A 158 22.14 -14.14 5.49
C ASN A 158 23.22 -14.75 4.61
N ALA A 159 23.50 -14.17 3.45
CA ALA A 159 24.47 -14.74 2.51
C ALA A 159 25.90 -14.77 3.05
N ILE A 160 26.23 -13.88 3.99
CA ILE A 160 27.55 -13.76 4.60
C ILE A 160 27.69 -14.74 5.80
N THR A 161 26.75 -14.63 6.76
CA THR A 161 26.83 -15.38 8.02
C THR A 161 26.19 -16.76 7.95
N LYS A 162 25.50 -17.08 6.84
CA LYS A 162 24.72 -18.32 6.62
C LYS A 162 23.68 -18.61 7.72
N LYS A 163 23.37 -17.64 8.58
CA LYS A 163 22.31 -17.77 9.58
C LYS A 163 20.96 -17.50 8.93
N GLU A 164 19.97 -18.33 9.29
CA GLU A 164 18.59 -18.10 8.89
C GLU A 164 18.07 -16.79 9.49
N TYR A 165 17.36 -16.00 8.67
CA TYR A 165 16.60 -14.90 9.19
C TYR A 165 15.29 -15.43 9.78
N LEU A 166 15.07 -15.15 11.07
CA LEU A 166 13.81 -15.42 11.73
C LEU A 166 12.76 -14.41 11.24
N GLY A 167 12.00 -14.81 10.24
CA GLY A 167 10.87 -14.02 9.74
C GLY A 167 10.80 -13.94 8.22
N THR A 168 9.69 -13.41 7.78
CA THR A 168 9.37 -13.15 6.37
C THR A 168 9.69 -11.70 6.03
N PHE A 169 10.30 -11.48 4.88
CA PHE A 169 10.55 -10.16 4.31
C PHE A 169 9.65 -9.96 3.10
N TYR A 170 9.15 -8.75 2.96
CA TYR A 170 8.40 -8.34 1.78
C TYR A 170 9.29 -7.47 0.90
N PHE A 171 9.50 -7.88 -0.34
CA PHE A 171 10.24 -7.11 -1.33
C PHE A 171 9.27 -6.46 -2.30
N LEU A 172 9.34 -5.15 -2.41
CA LEU A 172 8.63 -4.36 -3.40
C LEU A 172 9.59 -4.04 -4.56
N ILE A 173 9.29 -4.56 -5.75
CA ILE A 173 10.19 -4.48 -6.91
C ILE A 173 9.42 -3.98 -8.11
N LYS A 174 10.03 -3.10 -8.91
CA LYS A 174 9.46 -2.57 -10.13
C LYS A 174 9.89 -3.40 -11.35
N GLY A 175 8.91 -3.89 -12.12
CA GLY A 175 9.13 -4.46 -13.47
C GLY A 175 10.01 -5.71 -13.54
N LYS A 176 10.29 -6.41 -12.42
CA LYS A 176 11.17 -7.58 -12.39
C LYS A 176 10.62 -8.65 -11.45
N SER A 177 11.02 -9.90 -11.68
CA SER A 177 10.69 -11.03 -10.82
C SER A 177 11.90 -11.44 -9.97
N ILE A 178 11.64 -11.96 -8.78
CA ILE A 178 12.66 -12.60 -7.92
C ILE A 178 12.63 -14.09 -8.21
N SER A 179 13.80 -14.67 -8.46
CA SER A 179 13.96 -16.12 -8.56
C SER A 179 14.46 -16.73 -7.24
N ASN A 180 14.17 -18.02 -7.04
CA ASN A 180 14.77 -18.79 -5.95
C ASN A 180 16.30 -18.78 -6.10
N LYS A 181 17.01 -18.66 -4.98
CA LYS A 181 18.47 -18.53 -4.87
C LYS A 181 19.05 -17.16 -5.25
N SER A 182 18.26 -16.19 -5.63
CA SER A 182 18.76 -14.82 -5.85
C SER A 182 19.41 -14.27 -4.60
N VAL A 183 20.48 -13.51 -4.78
CA VAL A 183 21.13 -12.77 -3.68
C VAL A 183 20.76 -11.30 -3.81
N ILE A 184 20.05 -10.80 -2.81
CA ILE A 184 19.58 -9.42 -2.76
C ILE A 184 20.46 -8.63 -1.80
N LYS A 185 21.01 -7.52 -2.29
CA LYS A 185 21.77 -6.57 -1.46
C LYS A 185 20.84 -5.42 -1.09
N TYR A 186 20.80 -5.07 0.19
CA TYR A 186 19.96 -3.97 0.67
C TYR A 186 20.60 -3.22 1.81
N LYS A 187 20.24 -1.96 1.94
CA LYS A 187 20.66 -1.10 3.07
C LYS A 187 20.02 -1.60 4.36
N ASN A 188 20.62 -1.26 5.48
CA ASN A 188 20.09 -1.64 6.79
C ASN A 188 18.75 -0.96 7.05
N ILE A 189 17.66 -1.73 7.07
CA ILE A 189 16.33 -1.21 7.20
C ILE A 189 15.67 -1.80 8.43
N ASN A 190 15.00 -0.94 9.18
CA ASN A 190 14.17 -1.31 10.31
C ASN A 190 12.70 -1.54 9.88
N SER A 191 12.44 -1.74 8.60
CA SER A 191 11.09 -1.98 8.06
C SER A 191 10.95 -3.42 7.58
N HIS A 192 9.73 -3.93 7.62
CA HIS A 192 9.41 -5.27 7.10
C HIS A 192 9.31 -5.30 5.57
N VAL A 193 9.17 -4.14 4.93
CA VAL A 193 9.07 -4.00 3.47
C VAL A 193 10.34 -3.36 2.94
N ILE A 194 11.02 -4.06 2.04
CA ILE A 194 12.25 -3.62 1.38
C ILE A 194 11.91 -3.21 -0.05
N ARG A 195 12.21 -1.97 -0.41
CA ARG A 195 11.90 -1.37 -1.70
C ARG A 195 13.13 -1.39 -2.59
N LEU A 196 13.03 -2.03 -3.74
CA LEU A 196 14.12 -2.18 -4.68
C LEU A 196 13.72 -1.58 -6.03
N ASN A 197 14.15 -0.34 -6.29
CA ASN A 197 13.93 0.31 -7.58
C ASN A 197 14.95 -0.17 -8.64
N GLN A 198 16.15 -0.54 -8.20
CA GLN A 198 17.19 -1.13 -9.04
C GLN A 198 17.60 -2.48 -8.46
N TYR A 199 17.04 -3.54 -9.02
CA TYR A 199 17.41 -4.90 -8.65
C TYR A 199 18.42 -5.44 -9.68
N SER A 200 19.64 -5.74 -9.23
CA SER A 200 20.60 -6.54 -10.00
C SER A 200 20.60 -7.96 -9.44
N GLU A 201 20.25 -8.91 -10.27
CA GLU A 201 20.41 -10.32 -9.94
C GLU A 201 21.92 -10.58 -9.77
N GLY A 202 22.34 -10.82 -8.53
CA GLY A 202 23.72 -11.23 -8.29
C GLY A 202 23.93 -12.62 -8.88
N ASN A 203 24.71 -12.72 -9.95
CA ASN A 203 25.15 -14.01 -10.49
C ASN A 203 25.76 -14.82 -9.36
N SER A 204 25.08 -15.88 -8.97
CA SER A 204 25.66 -16.90 -8.10
C SER A 204 26.65 -17.71 -8.92
N HIS A 205 27.93 -17.28 -8.94
CA HIS A 205 29.04 -18.16 -9.29
C HIS A 205 29.37 -19.08 -8.13
#